data_ee5e871570f77d119fc87683746a4971
#
_entry.id   ee5e871570f77d119fc87683746a4971
#
_cell.length_a   1.000
_cell.length_b   1.000
_cell.length_c   1.000
_cell.angle_alpha   90.00
_cell.angle_beta   90.00
_cell.angle_gamma   90.00
#
_symmetry.space_group_name_H-M   'P 1'
#
loop_
_entity.id
_entity.type
_entity.pdbx_description
1 polymer ?
#
loop_
_entity_poly.entity_id
_entity_poly.type
_entity_poly.pdbx_seq_one_letter_code
_entity_poly.pdbx_strand_id
1 'polypeptide(L)'
;GAVFVGVALFLTLGVKDLILAKRDERYLALVVILLFGTGMWFFADADAGGSLFQTLILGAFFFALAASYVRALGENRELPAELRLHLRASALVSALLIAEWTWALFLLPLSEAHRFMLFFIPAALLVSFLGEYAAGGPSRRSVLAHASIFIGSLVLLLASVEWGM
;
A
#
# COMPACT_ATOMS: atom_id res chain seq x y z
N GLY A 1 -10.38 15.44 10.88
CA GLY A 1 -9.51 14.46 11.60
C GLY A 1 -10.32 13.40 12.33
N ALA A 2 -11.18 13.76 13.30
CA ALA A 2 -11.89 12.80 14.17
C ALA A 2 -12.86 11.86 13.42
N VAL A 3 -13.55 12.35 12.40
CA VAL A 3 -14.50 11.56 11.59
C VAL A 3 -13.77 10.44 10.82
N PHE A 4 -12.59 10.73 10.27
CA PHE A 4 -11.80 9.75 9.52
C PHE A 4 -11.26 8.63 10.45
N VAL A 5 -10.77 9.00 11.63
CA VAL A 5 -10.32 8.03 12.65
C VAL A 5 -11.50 7.16 13.11
N GLY A 6 -12.69 7.77 13.29
CA GLY A 6 -13.91 7.05 13.63
C GLY A 6 -14.35 6.07 12.56
N VAL A 7 -14.32 6.47 11.27
CA VAL A 7 -14.65 5.59 10.14
C VAL A 7 -13.63 4.46 10.00
N ALA A 8 -12.34 4.75 10.13
CA ALA A 8 -11.28 3.73 10.10
C ALA A 8 -11.40 2.73 11.26
N LEU A 9 -11.70 3.19 12.47
CA LEU A 9 -11.98 2.35 13.64
C LEU A 9 -13.26 1.52 13.44
N PHE A 10 -14.34 2.12 12.91
CA PHE A 10 -15.58 1.41 12.63
C PHE A 10 -15.39 0.32 11.57
N LEU A 11 -14.64 0.60 10.50
CA LEU A 11 -14.31 -0.39 9.48
C LEU A 11 -13.41 -1.49 10.02
N THR A 12 -12.43 -1.18 10.87
CA THR A 12 -11.55 -2.19 11.50
C THR A 12 -12.30 -3.07 12.49
N LEU A 13 -13.21 -2.51 13.28
CA LEU A 13 -14.02 -3.26 14.24
C LEU A 13 -15.15 -4.04 13.54
N GLY A 14 -15.82 -3.43 12.57
CA GLY A 14 -16.92 -4.07 11.82
C GLY A 14 -16.47 -5.24 10.95
N VAL A 15 -15.25 -5.20 10.40
CA VAL A 15 -14.68 -6.29 9.60
C VAL A 15 -14.36 -7.53 10.45
N LYS A 16 -14.13 -7.35 11.75
CA LYS A 16 -13.87 -8.46 12.67
C LYS A 16 -15.07 -9.40 12.83
N ASP A 17 -16.28 -8.88 12.71
CA ASP A 17 -17.54 -9.62 12.94
C ASP A 17 -18.28 -10.07 11.66
N LEU A 18 -17.78 -9.71 10.48
CA LEU A 18 -18.43 -10.09 9.20
C LEU A 18 -17.94 -11.49 8.73
N ILE A 19 -18.61 -12.51 9.17
CA ILE A 19 -18.23 -13.94 9.19
C ILE A 19 -18.31 -14.72 7.84
N LEU A 20 -18.68 -14.16 6.69
CA LEU A 20 -19.17 -14.98 5.57
C LEU A 20 -18.46 -14.96 4.21
N ALA A 21 -17.31 -14.34 4.03
CA ALA A 21 -16.51 -14.51 2.82
C ALA A 21 -15.02 -14.61 3.15
N LYS A 22 -14.22 -15.09 2.21
CA LYS A 22 -12.77 -15.29 2.39
C LYS A 22 -12.12 -14.13 3.16
N ARG A 23 -11.76 -14.39 4.38
CA ARG A 23 -11.28 -13.41 5.38
C ARG A 23 -10.08 -12.62 4.85
N ASP A 24 -9.24 -13.26 4.04
CA ASP A 24 -8.04 -12.68 3.45
C ASP A 24 -8.37 -11.57 2.45
N GLU A 25 -9.39 -11.75 1.60
CA GLU A 25 -9.80 -10.75 0.59
C GLU A 25 -10.37 -9.49 1.24
N ARG A 26 -11.03 -9.64 2.38
CA ARG A 26 -11.56 -8.50 3.14
C ARG A 26 -10.49 -7.72 3.85
N TYR A 27 -9.49 -8.41 4.43
CA TYR A 27 -8.33 -7.75 5.00
C TYR A 27 -7.55 -6.99 3.93
N LEU A 28 -7.37 -7.58 2.75
CA LEU A 28 -6.75 -6.89 1.63
C LEU A 28 -7.54 -5.62 1.24
N ALA A 29 -8.86 -5.74 1.06
CA ALA A 29 -9.71 -4.60 0.73
C ALA A 29 -9.62 -3.49 1.80
N LEU A 30 -9.66 -3.86 3.07
CA LEU A 30 -9.53 -2.90 4.18
C LEU A 30 -8.16 -2.18 4.14
N VAL A 31 -7.08 -2.92 3.96
CA VAL A 31 -5.73 -2.35 3.88
C VAL A 31 -5.63 -1.38 2.70
N VAL A 32 -6.18 -1.75 1.54
CA VAL A 32 -6.21 -0.90 0.34
C VAL A 32 -7.03 0.37 0.57
N ILE A 33 -8.21 0.27 1.23
CA ILE A 33 -9.05 1.42 1.57
C ILE A 33 -8.32 2.36 2.55
N LEU A 34 -7.68 1.82 3.58
CA LEU A 34 -6.90 2.61 4.54
C LEU A 34 -5.71 3.28 3.87
N LEU A 35 -5.01 2.56 2.99
CA LEU A 35 -3.90 3.09 2.23
C LEU A 35 -4.35 4.24 1.30
N PHE A 36 -5.49 4.06 0.62
CA PHE A 36 -6.08 5.08 -0.23
C PHE A 36 -6.44 6.34 0.57
N GLY A 37 -7.22 6.18 1.64
CA GLY A 37 -7.68 7.32 2.45
C GLY A 37 -6.53 8.08 3.12
N THR A 38 -5.54 7.35 3.67
CA THR A 38 -4.39 7.98 4.32
C THR A 38 -3.46 8.64 3.31
N GLY A 39 -3.20 7.99 2.18
CA GLY A 39 -2.40 8.57 1.11
C GLY A 39 -3.05 9.82 0.53
N MET A 40 -4.35 9.78 0.25
CA MET A 40 -5.08 10.94 -0.25
C MET A 40 -5.01 12.13 0.75
N TRP A 41 -5.24 11.87 2.03
CA TRP A 41 -5.12 12.92 3.06
C TRP A 41 -3.70 13.47 3.17
N PHE A 42 -2.71 12.58 3.14
CA PHE A 42 -1.30 12.95 3.26
C PHE A 42 -0.83 13.86 2.12
N PHE A 43 -1.19 13.53 0.89
CA PHE A 43 -0.78 14.32 -0.27
C PHE A 43 -1.61 15.59 -0.47
N ALA A 44 -2.84 15.66 0.05
CA ALA A 44 -3.65 16.87 0.01
C ALA A 44 -3.13 17.99 0.93
N ASP A 45 -2.43 17.63 2.03
CA ASP A 45 -1.85 18.58 3.00
C ASP A 45 -0.32 18.75 2.81
N ALA A 46 0.27 18.07 1.82
CA ALA A 46 1.71 18.12 1.60
C ALA A 46 2.09 19.42 0.86
N ASP A 47 2.68 20.37 1.57
CA ASP A 47 3.38 21.49 0.94
C ASP A 47 4.39 20.99 -0.10
N ALA A 48 4.63 21.78 -1.16
CA ALA A 48 5.47 21.42 -2.31
C ALA A 48 6.93 21.01 -1.96
N GLY A 49 7.31 21.08 -0.70
CA GLY A 49 8.61 20.71 -0.14
C GLY A 49 8.57 19.50 0.78
N GLY A 50 7.83 18.42 0.42
CA GLY A 50 7.72 17.21 1.26
C GLY A 50 9.01 16.86 1.98
N SER A 51 8.95 16.82 3.32
CA SER A 51 10.13 16.59 4.14
C SER A 51 10.47 15.10 4.19
N LEU A 52 11.74 14.78 4.41
CA LEU A 52 12.20 13.41 4.70
C LEU A 52 11.35 12.78 5.83
N PHE A 53 10.94 13.61 6.80
CA PHE A 53 10.10 13.18 7.92
C PHE A 53 8.72 12.71 7.46
N GLN A 54 8.07 13.42 6.53
CA GLN A 54 6.79 13.02 5.95
C GLN A 54 6.90 11.68 5.21
N THR A 55 7.96 11.49 4.44
CA THR A 55 8.26 10.24 3.74
C THR A 55 8.43 9.07 4.71
N LEU A 56 9.14 9.28 5.82
CA LEU A 56 9.33 8.26 6.86
C LEU A 56 8.02 7.89 7.56
N ILE A 57 7.16 8.88 7.84
CA ILE A 57 5.83 8.63 8.43
C ILE A 57 5.00 7.76 7.49
N LEU A 58 4.96 8.09 6.20
CA LEU A 58 4.19 7.32 5.23
C LEU A 58 4.74 5.90 5.04
N GLY A 59 6.07 5.75 5.00
CA GLY A 59 6.74 4.44 4.98
C GLY A 59 6.44 3.61 6.22
N ALA A 60 6.51 4.20 7.41
CA ALA A 60 6.16 3.55 8.68
C ALA A 60 4.68 3.13 8.73
N PHE A 61 3.79 3.98 8.24
CA PHE A 61 2.36 3.66 8.13
C PHE A 61 2.12 2.51 7.17
N PHE A 62 2.74 2.53 5.99
CA PHE A 62 2.67 1.42 5.04
C PHE A 62 3.18 0.12 5.66
N PHE A 63 4.32 0.18 6.36
CA PHE A 63 4.85 -0.98 7.08
C PHE A 63 3.86 -1.54 8.10
N ALA A 64 3.25 -0.67 8.92
CA ALA A 64 2.27 -1.08 9.91
C ALA A 64 1.05 -1.79 9.28
N LEU A 65 0.54 -1.27 8.16
CA LEU A 65 -0.55 -1.91 7.40
C LEU A 65 -0.13 -3.25 6.79
N ALA A 66 1.02 -3.31 6.12
CA ALA A 66 1.55 -4.53 5.51
C ALA A 66 1.85 -5.61 6.57
N ALA A 67 2.45 -5.23 7.69
CA ALA A 67 2.73 -6.13 8.80
C ALA A 67 1.45 -6.67 9.46
N SER A 68 0.43 -5.82 9.61
CA SER A 68 -0.89 -6.21 10.13
C SER A 68 -1.58 -7.19 9.18
N TYR A 69 -1.50 -6.95 7.88
CA TYR A 69 -2.01 -7.86 6.86
C TYR A 69 -1.32 -9.22 6.88
N VAL A 70 0.02 -9.23 6.91
CA VAL A 70 0.83 -10.46 7.03
C VAL A 70 0.51 -11.23 8.30
N ARG A 71 0.29 -10.53 9.43
CA ARG A 71 -0.13 -11.16 10.68
C ARG A 71 -1.48 -11.83 10.53
N ALA A 72 -2.47 -11.15 9.96
CA ALA A 72 -3.80 -11.69 9.73
C ALA A 72 -3.77 -12.92 8.81
N LEU A 73 -2.95 -12.91 7.76
CA LEU A 73 -2.72 -14.06 6.89
C LEU A 73 -2.09 -15.23 7.65
N GLY A 74 -1.09 -14.96 8.50
CA GLY A 74 -0.41 -15.97 9.31
C GLY A 74 -1.32 -16.68 10.30
N GLU A 75 -2.24 -15.94 10.93
CA GLU A 75 -3.23 -16.46 11.85
C GLU A 75 -4.32 -17.27 11.11
N ASN A 76 -4.76 -16.80 9.94
CA ASN A 76 -5.83 -17.47 9.19
C ASN A 76 -5.39 -18.75 8.47
N ARG A 77 -4.12 -18.85 8.08
CA ARG A 77 -3.59 -19.95 7.23
C ARG A 77 -2.64 -20.87 7.99
N GLU A 78 -2.43 -20.67 9.29
CA GLU A 78 -1.50 -21.45 10.10
C GLU A 78 -0.10 -21.59 9.45
N LEU A 79 0.42 -20.47 8.92
CA LEU A 79 1.67 -20.48 8.16
C LEU A 79 2.86 -20.92 9.02
N PRO A 80 3.83 -21.66 8.46
CA PRO A 80 5.07 -22.03 9.13
C PRO A 80 5.82 -20.79 9.66
N ALA A 81 6.55 -20.94 10.76
CA ALA A 81 7.27 -19.84 11.40
C ALA A 81 8.29 -19.17 10.44
N GLU A 82 9.00 -19.96 9.65
CA GLU A 82 9.95 -19.48 8.64
C GLU A 82 9.26 -18.60 7.59
N LEU A 83 8.13 -19.05 7.05
CA LEU A 83 7.38 -18.27 6.04
C LEU A 83 6.85 -16.96 6.64
N ARG A 84 6.40 -16.98 7.90
CA ARG A 84 5.98 -15.75 8.61
C ARG A 84 7.14 -14.76 8.76
N LEU A 85 8.35 -15.25 9.03
CA LEU A 85 9.54 -14.40 9.11
C LEU A 85 9.87 -13.77 7.75
N HIS A 86 9.88 -14.58 6.68
CA HIS A 86 10.10 -14.08 5.32
C HIS A 86 9.06 -13.05 4.89
N LEU A 87 7.78 -13.27 5.19
CA LEU A 87 6.72 -12.31 4.89
C LEU A 87 6.91 -10.98 5.65
N ARG A 88 7.33 -11.02 6.93
CA ARG A 88 7.63 -9.80 7.68
C ARG A 88 8.83 -9.06 7.11
N ALA A 89 9.88 -9.78 6.73
CA ALA A 89 11.04 -9.19 6.06
C ALA A 89 10.64 -8.55 4.72
N SER A 90 9.82 -9.24 3.92
CA SER A 90 9.28 -8.71 2.67
C SER A 90 8.41 -7.47 2.88
N ALA A 91 7.59 -7.43 3.95
CA ALA A 91 6.82 -6.23 4.30
C ALA A 91 7.73 -5.04 4.67
N LEU A 92 8.83 -5.29 5.38
CA LEU A 92 9.82 -4.25 5.71
C LEU A 92 10.52 -3.73 4.44
N VAL A 93 10.99 -4.63 3.58
CA VAL A 93 11.62 -4.24 2.31
C VAL A 93 10.64 -3.44 1.43
N SER A 94 9.38 -3.89 1.33
CA SER A 94 8.35 -3.15 0.61
C SER A 94 8.11 -1.75 1.19
N ALA A 95 8.14 -1.60 2.51
CA ALA A 95 7.99 -0.30 3.17
C ALA A 95 9.17 0.64 2.88
N LEU A 96 10.39 0.12 2.87
CA LEU A 96 11.58 0.90 2.49
C LEU A 96 11.50 1.35 1.03
N LEU A 97 11.13 0.44 0.11
CA LEU A 97 10.93 0.78 -1.30
C LEU A 97 9.86 1.85 -1.48
N ILE A 98 8.73 1.76 -0.77
CA ILE A 98 7.68 2.78 -0.81
C ILE A 98 8.14 4.10 -0.23
N ALA A 99 8.94 4.11 0.83
CA ALA A 99 9.52 5.33 1.38
C ALA A 99 10.47 6.00 0.39
N GLU A 100 11.41 5.26 -0.19
CA GLU A 100 12.32 5.78 -1.22
C GLU A 100 11.56 6.31 -2.45
N TRP A 101 10.58 5.54 -2.91
CA TRP A 101 9.72 5.95 -4.03
C TRP A 101 8.95 7.23 -3.72
N THR A 102 8.35 7.32 -2.53
CA THR A 102 7.62 8.52 -2.10
C THR A 102 8.53 9.73 -2.04
N TRP A 103 9.76 9.56 -1.52
CA TRP A 103 10.74 10.64 -1.50
C TRP A 103 11.09 11.11 -2.91
N ALA A 104 11.32 10.19 -3.84
CA ALA A 104 11.54 10.54 -5.23
C ALA A 104 10.36 11.33 -5.85
N LEU A 105 9.11 10.97 -5.51
CA LEU A 105 7.92 11.68 -5.98
C LEU A 105 7.86 13.14 -5.49
N PHE A 106 8.38 13.44 -4.30
CA PHE A 106 8.45 14.81 -3.81
C PHE A 106 9.48 15.68 -4.56
N LEU A 107 10.48 15.07 -5.16
CA LEU A 107 11.49 15.79 -5.97
C LEU A 107 10.99 16.11 -7.38
N LEU A 108 9.89 15.50 -7.82
CA LEU A 108 9.33 15.72 -9.15
C LEU A 108 8.29 16.85 -9.11
N PRO A 109 8.22 17.69 -10.17
CA PRO A 109 7.22 18.77 -10.31
C PRO A 109 5.84 18.20 -10.66
N LEU A 110 5.29 17.37 -9.80
CA LEU A 110 4.01 16.69 -9.98
C LEU A 110 2.91 17.36 -9.16
N SER A 111 1.66 17.36 -9.65
CA SER A 111 0.52 17.74 -8.83
C SER A 111 0.27 16.72 -7.72
N GLU A 112 -0.42 17.14 -6.68
CA GLU A 112 -0.79 16.28 -5.53
C GLU A 112 -1.50 14.99 -5.99
N ALA A 113 -2.43 15.11 -6.93
CA ALA A 113 -3.15 13.98 -7.49
C ALA A 113 -2.24 12.97 -8.20
N HIS A 114 -1.25 13.45 -8.97
CA HIS A 114 -0.28 12.58 -9.63
C HIS A 114 0.64 11.89 -8.62
N ARG A 115 1.15 12.63 -7.62
CA ARG A 115 1.97 12.07 -6.53
C ARG A 115 1.20 11.00 -5.78
N PHE A 116 -0.06 11.28 -5.42
CA PHE A 116 -0.92 10.32 -4.74
C PHE A 116 -1.12 9.05 -5.57
N MET A 117 -1.47 9.15 -6.83
CA MET A 117 -1.69 7.98 -7.70
C MET A 117 -0.41 7.16 -7.91
N LEU A 118 0.73 7.85 -8.12
CA LEU A 118 2.03 7.20 -8.26
C LEU A 118 2.52 6.54 -6.97
N PHE A 119 2.07 6.99 -5.81
CA PHE A 119 2.28 6.32 -4.53
C PHE A 119 1.32 5.13 -4.36
N PHE A 120 0.01 5.36 -4.56
CA PHE A 120 -1.03 4.41 -4.22
C PHE A 120 -0.95 3.13 -5.04
N ILE A 121 -0.74 3.24 -6.35
CA ILE A 121 -0.72 2.07 -7.25
C ILE A 121 0.38 1.07 -6.86
N PRO A 122 1.68 1.44 -6.77
CA PRO A 122 2.71 0.48 -6.36
C PRO A 122 2.52 -0.02 -4.93
N ALA A 123 2.04 0.80 -4.01
CA ALA A 123 1.77 0.38 -2.65
C ALA A 123 0.66 -0.69 -2.58
N ALA A 124 -0.44 -0.51 -3.31
CA ALA A 124 -1.51 -1.50 -3.41
C ALA A 124 -1.05 -2.81 -4.07
N LEU A 125 -0.24 -2.71 -5.13
CA LEU A 125 0.34 -3.88 -5.81
C LEU A 125 1.27 -4.67 -4.90
N LEU A 126 2.13 -4.00 -4.12
CA LEU A 126 3.02 -4.66 -3.16
C LEU A 126 2.25 -5.40 -2.06
N VAL A 127 1.17 -4.80 -1.52
CA VAL A 127 0.31 -5.48 -0.53
C VAL A 127 -0.37 -6.70 -1.15
N SER A 128 -0.89 -6.59 -2.38
CA SER A 128 -1.46 -7.71 -3.12
C SER A 128 -0.44 -8.84 -3.32
N PHE A 129 0.78 -8.48 -3.70
CA PHE A 129 1.88 -9.42 -3.91
C PHE A 129 2.27 -10.18 -2.61
N LEU A 130 2.26 -9.50 -1.46
CA LEU A 130 2.46 -10.16 -0.16
C LEU A 130 1.38 -11.22 0.12
N GLY A 131 0.13 -10.94 -0.26
CA GLY A 131 -0.96 -11.91 -0.14
C GLY A 131 -0.78 -13.15 -1.00
N GLU A 132 -0.33 -12.97 -2.25
CA GLU A 132 -0.02 -14.07 -3.16
C GLU A 132 1.19 -14.88 -2.67
N TYR A 133 2.22 -14.21 -2.15
CA TYR A 133 3.38 -14.88 -1.59
C TYR A 133 3.00 -15.78 -0.41
N ALA A 134 2.10 -15.31 0.45
CA ALA A 134 1.54 -16.10 1.54
C ALA A 134 0.66 -17.28 1.06
N ALA A 135 0.13 -17.21 -0.16
CA ALA A 135 -0.68 -18.26 -0.77
C ALA A 135 0.13 -19.37 -1.49
N GLY A 136 1.46 -19.33 -1.39
CA GLY A 136 2.35 -20.31 -2.02
C GLY A 136 3.22 -19.71 -3.13
N GLY A 137 3.24 -18.41 -3.25
CA GLY A 137 4.04 -17.64 -4.20
C GLY A 137 3.25 -17.15 -5.42
N PRO A 138 3.70 -16.03 -5.98
CA PRO A 138 3.06 -15.48 -7.17
C PRO A 138 3.29 -16.35 -8.40
N SER A 139 2.25 -16.57 -9.18
CA SER A 139 2.38 -17.23 -10.47
C SER A 139 3.07 -16.30 -11.48
N ARG A 140 3.73 -16.86 -12.51
CA ARG A 140 4.31 -16.07 -13.60
C ARG A 140 3.29 -15.12 -14.24
N ARG A 141 2.04 -15.56 -14.38
CA ARG A 141 0.94 -14.74 -14.92
C ARG A 141 0.62 -13.57 -14.00
N SER A 142 0.60 -13.80 -12.69
CA SER A 142 0.35 -12.76 -11.71
C SER A 142 1.47 -11.70 -11.70
N VAL A 143 2.73 -12.14 -11.69
CA VAL A 143 3.89 -11.23 -11.79
C VAL A 143 3.81 -10.36 -13.03
N LEU A 144 3.51 -10.94 -14.20
CA LEU A 144 3.34 -10.19 -15.43
C LEU A 144 2.17 -9.21 -15.38
N ALA A 145 1.04 -9.63 -14.77
CA ALA A 145 -0.11 -8.74 -14.60
C ALA A 145 0.22 -7.53 -13.71
N HIS A 146 0.85 -7.75 -12.55
CA HIS A 146 1.27 -6.67 -11.64
C HIS A 146 2.27 -5.73 -12.32
N ALA A 147 3.27 -6.28 -13.01
CA ALA A 147 4.25 -5.49 -13.75
C ALA A 147 3.59 -4.67 -14.88
N SER A 148 2.65 -5.26 -15.62
CA SER A 148 1.92 -4.56 -16.70
C SER A 148 1.05 -3.43 -16.15
N ILE A 149 0.36 -3.65 -15.03
CA ILE A 149 -0.45 -2.63 -14.35
C ILE A 149 0.46 -1.49 -13.88
N PHE A 150 1.59 -1.82 -13.24
CA PHE A 150 2.53 -0.81 -12.75
C PHE A 150 3.11 0.03 -13.88
N ILE A 151 3.68 -0.62 -14.91
CA ILE A 151 4.29 0.09 -16.05
C ILE A 151 3.24 0.88 -16.81
N GLY A 152 2.08 0.29 -17.11
CA GLY A 152 1.00 0.96 -17.82
C GLY A 152 0.48 2.18 -17.07
N SER A 153 0.24 2.08 -15.76
CA SER A 153 -0.18 3.21 -14.95
C SER A 153 0.91 4.29 -14.84
N LEU A 154 2.18 3.90 -14.70
CA LEU A 154 3.30 4.83 -14.67
C LEU A 154 3.38 5.64 -15.98
N VAL A 155 3.33 4.96 -17.13
CA VAL A 155 3.36 5.61 -18.44
C VAL A 155 2.16 6.56 -18.62
N LEU A 156 0.95 6.12 -18.29
CA LEU A 156 -0.26 6.94 -18.43
C LEU A 156 -0.22 8.17 -17.52
N LEU A 157 0.17 8.00 -16.25
CA LEU A 157 0.26 9.10 -15.30
C LEU A 157 1.35 10.11 -15.69
N LEU A 158 2.54 9.65 -16.09
CA LEU A 158 3.61 10.55 -16.52
C LEU A 158 3.28 11.25 -17.85
N ALA A 159 2.57 10.59 -18.76
CA ALA A 159 2.11 11.21 -20.00
C ALA A 159 1.01 12.26 -19.77
N SER A 160 0.25 12.16 -18.67
CA SER A 160 -0.79 13.13 -18.33
C SER A 160 -0.27 14.34 -17.54
N VAL A 161 1.01 14.34 -17.12
CA VAL A 161 1.63 15.48 -16.45
C VAL A 161 1.84 16.61 -17.47
N GLU A 162 1.27 17.78 -17.18
CA GLU A 162 1.63 19.01 -17.87
C GLU A 162 3.02 19.45 -17.38
N TRP A 163 4.05 19.02 -18.08
CA TRP A 163 5.42 19.48 -17.82
C TRP A 163 5.46 20.96 -18.17
N GLY A 164 5.36 21.83 -17.15
CA GLY A 164 5.37 23.28 -17.38
C GLY A 164 6.59 23.70 -18.21
N MET A 165 6.31 24.10 -19.46
CA MET A 165 7.22 24.84 -20.30
C MET A 165 7.17 26.31 -19.92
#